data_c996d9c6aea5cc85b4b53e09b10f6a89
#
_entry.id   c996d9c6aea5cc85b4b53e09b10f6a89
#
_cell.length_a   1.000
_cell.length_b   1.000
_cell.length_c   1.000
_cell.angle_alpha   90.00
_cell.angle_beta   90.00
_cell.angle_gamma   90.00
#
_symmetry.space_group_name_H-M   'P 1'
#
loop_
_entity.id
_entity.type
_entity.pdbx_description
1 polymer ?
#
loop_
_entity_poly.entity_id
_entity_poly.type
_entity_poly.pdbx_seq_one_letter_code
_entity_poly.pdbx_strand_id
1 'polypeptide(L)'
;MHRLLGLLVIVALLYGASYAGAIFNGLIGPWSAVAIEHDGSATQMQFGAHLPRPEWVPVYPGATVVQASKVSPARAPSGFHALELATRASLDEVKRFYTDTLTTSGFAVTDLGVAPLNPLTAAHLGIAGTLSARRAATDDAIDIRIRTPDGLIPSRLLQIHWRKISEYPAAASAGQ
;
A
#
# COMPACT_ATOMS: atom_id res chain seq x y z
N MET A 1 15.79 23.66 -10.49
CA MET A 1 14.66 23.24 -11.33
C MET A 1 14.78 21.79 -11.83
N HIS A 2 15.94 21.27 -12.23
CA HIS A 2 16.07 19.88 -12.75
C HIS A 2 15.78 18.75 -11.74
N ARG A 3 15.98 18.98 -10.43
CA ARG A 3 15.73 17.97 -9.39
C ARG A 3 14.23 17.69 -9.13
N LEU A 4 13.38 18.72 -9.28
CA LEU A 4 11.92 18.58 -9.19
C LEU A 4 11.33 17.83 -10.38
N LEU A 5 11.93 18.00 -11.56
CA LEU A 5 11.48 17.31 -12.78
C LEU A 5 11.73 15.80 -12.69
N GLY A 6 12.89 15.38 -12.13
CA GLY A 6 13.22 13.96 -11.95
C GLY A 6 12.27 13.26 -10.99
N LEU A 7 11.90 13.91 -9.87
CA LEU A 7 10.95 13.36 -8.90
C LEU A 7 9.55 13.24 -9.50
N LEU A 8 9.10 14.23 -10.28
CA LEU A 8 7.82 14.22 -10.98
C LEU A 8 7.74 13.10 -12.04
N VAL A 9 8.82 12.83 -12.75
CA VAL A 9 8.88 11.73 -13.74
C VAL A 9 8.80 10.37 -13.05
N ILE A 10 9.48 10.18 -11.91
CA ILE A 10 9.41 8.93 -11.14
C ILE A 10 8.01 8.73 -10.58
N VAL A 11 7.39 9.77 -10.02
CA VAL A 11 6.01 9.70 -9.50
C VAL A 11 5.01 9.45 -10.64
N ALA A 12 5.17 10.10 -11.80
CA ALA A 12 4.31 9.88 -12.97
C ALA A 12 4.48 8.47 -13.56
N LEU A 13 5.70 7.93 -13.57
CA LEU A 13 5.96 6.54 -13.97
C LEU A 13 5.37 5.54 -12.97
N LEU A 14 5.44 5.81 -11.67
CA LEU A 14 4.82 4.96 -10.64
C LEU A 14 3.28 5.03 -10.71
N TYR A 15 2.70 6.19 -10.99
CA TYR A 15 1.25 6.36 -11.14
C TYR A 15 0.74 5.84 -12.49
N GLY A 16 1.46 6.09 -13.58
CA GLY A 16 1.14 5.56 -14.91
C GLY A 16 1.29 4.04 -14.98
N ALA A 17 2.29 3.48 -14.29
CA ALA A 17 2.46 2.03 -14.17
C ALA A 17 1.33 1.36 -13.39
N SER A 18 0.70 2.04 -12.41
CA SER A 18 -0.45 1.48 -11.67
C SER A 18 -1.68 1.32 -12.58
N TYR A 19 -1.94 2.24 -13.48
CA TYR A 19 -3.08 2.18 -14.40
C TYR A 19 -2.84 1.26 -15.60
N ALA A 20 -1.65 1.32 -16.18
CA ALA A 20 -1.24 0.39 -17.25
C ALA A 20 -0.99 -1.01 -16.69
N GLY A 21 -0.49 -1.13 -15.46
CA GLY A 21 -0.18 -2.39 -14.81
C GLY A 21 -1.39 -3.30 -14.61
N ALA A 22 -2.58 -2.75 -14.33
CA ALA A 22 -3.80 -3.55 -14.22
C ALA A 22 -4.20 -4.20 -15.56
N ILE A 23 -3.94 -3.53 -16.67
CA ILE A 23 -4.20 -4.05 -18.02
C ILE A 23 -3.06 -4.96 -18.48
N PHE A 24 -1.82 -4.65 -18.12
CA PHE A 24 -0.63 -5.38 -18.55
C PHE A 24 -0.24 -6.55 -17.62
N ASN A 25 -0.59 -6.54 -16.33
CA ASN A 25 -0.25 -7.63 -15.39
C ASN A 25 -0.86 -8.98 -15.77
N GLY A 26 -1.95 -9.01 -16.50
CA GLY A 26 -2.48 -10.23 -17.09
C GLY A 26 -1.68 -10.74 -18.31
N LEU A 27 -0.88 -9.87 -18.94
CA LEU A 27 -0.18 -10.16 -20.20
C LEU A 27 1.34 -10.32 -20.03
N ILE A 28 1.98 -9.67 -19.03
CA ILE A 28 3.45 -9.57 -18.95
C ILE A 28 4.06 -10.38 -17.79
N GLY A 29 3.24 -10.83 -16.81
CA GLY A 29 3.73 -11.53 -15.63
C GLY A 29 4.50 -10.59 -14.65
N PRO A 30 5.10 -11.17 -13.59
CA PRO A 30 5.84 -10.38 -12.62
C PRO A 30 7.10 -9.76 -13.24
N TRP A 31 7.37 -8.49 -12.93
CA TRP A 31 8.56 -7.79 -13.37
C TRP A 31 9.31 -7.18 -12.18
N SER A 32 10.60 -6.94 -12.35
CA SER A 32 11.45 -6.33 -11.34
C SER A 32 12.27 -5.18 -11.93
N ALA A 33 12.60 -4.23 -11.07
CA ALA A 33 13.48 -3.11 -11.38
C ALA A 33 14.46 -2.89 -10.24
N VAL A 34 15.61 -2.30 -10.55
CA VAL A 34 16.60 -1.87 -9.56
C VAL A 34 16.83 -0.38 -9.77
N ALA A 35 16.63 0.41 -8.73
CA ALA A 35 17.01 1.80 -8.70
C ALA A 35 18.32 1.95 -7.92
N ILE A 36 19.31 2.62 -8.50
CA ILE A 36 20.54 2.99 -7.82
C ILE A 36 20.35 4.38 -7.23
N GLU A 37 20.52 4.49 -5.94
CA GLU A 37 20.42 5.74 -5.21
C GLU A 37 21.69 6.58 -5.34
N HIS A 38 21.64 7.85 -4.97
CA HIS A 38 22.79 8.75 -5.13
C HIS A 38 24.02 8.34 -4.31
N ASP A 39 23.81 7.61 -3.21
CA ASP A 39 24.87 7.07 -2.34
C ASP A 39 25.44 5.71 -2.83
N GLY A 40 25.01 5.24 -4.00
CA GLY A 40 25.39 3.96 -4.58
C GLY A 40 24.62 2.76 -4.02
N SER A 41 23.72 2.97 -3.06
CA SER A 41 22.85 1.90 -2.58
C SER A 41 21.81 1.50 -3.63
N ALA A 42 21.36 0.25 -3.57
CA ALA A 42 20.39 -0.28 -4.52
C ALA A 42 19.04 -0.54 -3.84
N THR A 43 17.97 -0.04 -4.44
CA THR A 43 16.59 -0.37 -4.07
C THR A 43 16.02 -1.33 -5.11
N GLN A 44 15.67 -2.54 -4.66
CA GLN A 44 14.99 -3.53 -5.50
C GLN A 44 13.49 -3.33 -5.44
N MET A 45 12.84 -3.36 -6.60
CA MET A 45 11.38 -3.27 -6.73
C MET A 45 10.88 -4.50 -7.49
N GLN A 46 9.80 -5.10 -7.00
CA GLN A 46 9.12 -6.23 -7.63
C GLN A 46 7.62 -5.91 -7.74
N PHE A 47 7.03 -6.25 -8.86
CA PHE A 47 5.62 -6.03 -9.14
C PHE A 47 5.00 -7.28 -9.75
N GLY A 48 3.75 -7.59 -9.40
CA GLY A 48 3.02 -8.72 -9.96
C GLY A 48 1.81 -9.09 -9.10
N ALA A 49 0.77 -9.66 -9.69
CA ALA A 49 -0.44 -10.05 -8.95
C ALA A 49 -0.22 -11.19 -7.95
N HIS A 50 0.84 -11.97 -8.11
CA HIS A 50 1.10 -13.21 -7.34
C HIS A 50 2.36 -13.12 -6.48
N LEU A 51 2.79 -11.91 -6.07
CA LEU A 51 3.90 -11.80 -5.14
C LEU A 51 3.55 -12.47 -3.80
N PRO A 52 4.52 -13.21 -3.19
CA PRO A 52 4.28 -13.86 -1.92
C PRO A 52 3.93 -12.83 -0.84
N ARG A 53 2.92 -13.14 -0.06
CA ARG A 53 2.50 -12.37 1.10
C ARG A 53 2.47 -13.26 2.35
N PRO A 54 2.69 -12.69 3.54
CA PRO A 54 2.51 -13.43 4.79
C PRO A 54 1.04 -13.84 4.97
N GLU A 55 0.80 -15.00 5.59
CA GLU A 55 -0.54 -15.51 5.85
C GLU A 55 -1.40 -14.55 6.71
N TRP A 56 -0.73 -13.80 7.61
CA TRP A 56 -1.41 -12.83 8.47
C TRP A 56 -1.86 -11.54 7.74
N VAL A 57 -1.50 -11.36 6.46
CA VAL A 57 -2.03 -10.25 5.63
C VAL A 57 -3.32 -10.74 4.95
N PRO A 58 -4.50 -10.35 5.46
CA PRO A 58 -5.75 -10.89 4.98
C PRO A 58 -6.14 -10.29 3.62
N VAL A 59 -6.73 -11.12 2.78
CA VAL A 59 -7.40 -10.69 1.55
C VAL A 59 -8.90 -10.68 1.80
N TYR A 60 -9.57 -9.58 1.45
CA TYR A 60 -11.02 -9.50 1.58
C TYR A 60 -11.70 -10.58 0.74
N PRO A 61 -12.65 -11.36 1.29
CA PRO A 61 -13.34 -12.41 0.55
C PRO A 61 -14.02 -11.90 -0.73
N GLY A 62 -13.77 -12.56 -1.85
CA GLY A 62 -14.33 -12.17 -3.15
C GLY A 62 -13.69 -10.93 -3.78
N ALA A 63 -12.65 -10.35 -3.18
CA ALA A 63 -11.89 -9.29 -3.83
C ALA A 63 -10.97 -9.85 -4.91
N THR A 64 -10.77 -9.06 -5.96
CA THR A 64 -9.82 -9.35 -7.03
C THR A 64 -8.50 -8.66 -6.73
N VAL A 65 -7.38 -9.39 -6.81
CA VAL A 65 -6.04 -8.80 -6.72
C VAL A 65 -5.78 -8.01 -7.99
N VAL A 66 -5.58 -6.70 -7.85
CA VAL A 66 -5.24 -5.80 -8.94
C VAL A 66 -3.73 -5.79 -9.14
N GLN A 67 -2.99 -5.59 -8.05
CA GLN A 67 -1.54 -5.52 -8.07
C GLN A 67 -0.95 -5.88 -6.71
N ALA A 68 0.25 -6.45 -6.70
CA ALA A 68 1.10 -6.51 -5.54
C ALA A 68 2.48 -5.95 -5.88
N SER A 69 3.13 -5.33 -4.89
CA SER A 69 4.48 -4.80 -5.03
C SER A 69 5.30 -5.03 -3.78
N LYS A 70 6.61 -5.15 -3.98
CA LYS A 70 7.61 -5.17 -2.92
C LYS A 70 8.72 -4.21 -3.29
N VAL A 71 9.08 -3.34 -2.36
CA VAL A 71 10.22 -2.42 -2.46
C VAL A 71 11.18 -2.76 -1.33
N SER A 72 12.40 -3.12 -1.66
CA SER A 72 13.44 -3.53 -0.70
C SER A 72 14.62 -2.58 -0.81
N PRO A 73 14.65 -1.48 -0.02
CA PRO A 73 15.83 -0.62 0.10
C PRO A 73 16.98 -1.38 0.78
N ALA A 74 18.21 -1.02 0.47
CA ALA A 74 19.39 -1.65 1.09
C ALA A 74 19.39 -1.55 2.63
N ARG A 75 18.80 -0.47 3.19
CA ARG A 75 18.72 -0.22 4.64
C ARG A 75 17.50 -0.87 5.33
N ALA A 76 16.59 -1.45 4.57
CA ALA A 76 15.39 -2.11 5.08
C ALA A 76 15.12 -3.40 4.29
N PRO A 77 15.89 -4.46 4.57
CA PRO A 77 15.91 -5.68 3.74
C PRO A 77 14.59 -6.47 3.77
N SER A 78 13.77 -6.36 4.82
CA SER A 78 12.42 -6.98 4.83
C SER A 78 11.50 -6.32 3.80
N GLY A 79 11.80 -5.08 3.45
CA GLY A 79 11.10 -4.33 2.44
C GLY A 79 9.76 -3.74 2.91
N PHE A 80 9.26 -2.89 2.04
CA PHE A 80 7.90 -2.34 2.11
C PHE A 80 7.04 -3.05 1.06
N HIS A 81 5.91 -3.56 1.48
CA HIS A 81 5.03 -4.33 0.63
C HIS A 81 3.71 -3.61 0.45
N ALA A 82 3.12 -3.74 -0.73
CA ALA A 82 1.77 -3.27 -0.99
C ALA A 82 0.97 -4.33 -1.76
N LEU A 83 -0.32 -4.38 -1.47
CA LEU A 83 -1.31 -5.18 -2.16
C LEU A 83 -2.51 -4.29 -2.47
N GLU A 84 -2.92 -4.27 -3.72
CA GLU A 84 -4.09 -3.55 -4.17
C GLU A 84 -5.18 -4.55 -4.57
N LEU A 85 -6.36 -4.39 -3.96
CA LEU A 85 -7.52 -5.24 -4.16
C LEU A 85 -8.69 -4.41 -4.68
N ALA A 86 -9.51 -4.97 -5.55
CA ALA A 86 -10.78 -4.41 -5.95
C ALA A 86 -11.94 -5.22 -5.36
N THR A 87 -12.92 -4.53 -4.73
CA THR A 87 -14.11 -5.17 -4.17
C THR A 87 -15.35 -4.28 -4.36
N ARG A 88 -16.54 -4.90 -4.40
CA ARG A 88 -17.83 -4.20 -4.41
C ARG A 88 -18.44 -4.02 -3.03
N ALA A 89 -17.77 -4.52 -1.98
CA ALA A 89 -18.24 -4.39 -0.62
C ALA A 89 -18.35 -2.92 -0.17
N SER A 90 -19.26 -2.64 0.76
CA SER A 90 -19.39 -1.34 1.38
C SER A 90 -18.17 -0.98 2.23
N LEU A 91 -18.04 0.31 2.57
CA LEU A 91 -16.97 0.77 3.47
C LEU A 91 -17.00 0.06 4.82
N ASP A 92 -18.21 -0.07 5.39
CA ASP A 92 -18.39 -0.64 6.73
C ASP A 92 -18.13 -2.15 6.76
N GLU A 93 -18.50 -2.88 5.71
CA GLU A 93 -18.18 -4.30 5.59
C GLU A 93 -16.67 -4.53 5.51
N VAL A 94 -15.97 -3.73 4.71
CA VAL A 94 -14.51 -3.79 4.59
C VAL A 94 -13.85 -3.47 5.93
N LYS A 95 -14.23 -2.37 6.58
CA LYS A 95 -13.68 -1.98 7.88
C LYS A 95 -13.90 -3.06 8.93
N ARG A 96 -15.11 -3.60 9.04
CA ARG A 96 -15.44 -4.67 9.98
C ARG A 96 -14.56 -5.89 9.74
N PHE A 97 -14.51 -6.38 8.51
CA PHE A 97 -13.71 -7.55 8.16
C PHE A 97 -12.24 -7.39 8.59
N TYR A 98 -11.60 -6.26 8.24
CA TYR A 98 -10.19 -6.07 8.58
C TYR A 98 -9.99 -5.84 10.08
N THR A 99 -10.88 -5.12 10.75
CA THR A 99 -10.82 -4.94 12.20
C THR A 99 -10.90 -6.29 12.90
N ASP A 100 -11.89 -7.11 12.59
CA ASP A 100 -12.10 -8.40 13.24
C ASP A 100 -10.94 -9.36 12.96
N THR A 101 -10.53 -9.47 11.70
CA THR A 101 -9.48 -10.40 11.28
C THR A 101 -8.11 -10.03 11.87
N LEU A 102 -7.75 -8.76 11.86
CA LEU A 102 -6.47 -8.30 12.39
C LEU A 102 -6.45 -8.37 13.92
N THR A 103 -7.55 -8.02 14.59
CA THR A 103 -7.66 -8.16 16.06
C THR A 103 -7.52 -9.63 16.47
N THR A 104 -8.18 -10.54 15.78
CA THR A 104 -8.05 -11.99 16.02
C THR A 104 -6.62 -12.48 15.79
N SER A 105 -5.88 -11.84 14.87
CA SER A 105 -4.47 -12.13 14.60
C SER A 105 -3.50 -11.43 15.56
N GLY A 106 -3.99 -10.79 16.63
CA GLY A 106 -3.20 -10.15 17.67
C GLY A 106 -2.69 -8.74 17.34
N PHE A 107 -3.29 -8.07 16.37
CA PHE A 107 -2.99 -6.67 16.08
C PHE A 107 -3.87 -5.74 16.93
N ALA A 108 -3.28 -4.64 17.40
CA ALA A 108 -4.02 -3.47 17.89
C ALA A 108 -4.44 -2.63 16.67
N VAL A 109 -5.74 -2.56 16.41
CA VAL A 109 -6.31 -1.88 15.23
C VAL A 109 -6.85 -0.51 15.64
N THR A 110 -6.56 0.50 14.83
CA THR A 110 -7.06 1.87 14.98
C THR A 110 -7.72 2.32 13.68
N ASP A 111 -8.98 2.76 13.75
CA ASP A 111 -9.64 3.44 12.64
C ASP A 111 -9.28 4.93 12.67
N LEU A 112 -8.55 5.36 11.65
CA LEU A 112 -8.10 6.74 11.50
C LEU A 112 -9.09 7.58 10.67
N GLY A 113 -10.17 7.00 10.17
CA GLY A 113 -11.07 7.67 9.25
C GLY A 113 -10.35 8.09 7.97
N VAL A 114 -10.44 9.36 7.60
CA VAL A 114 -9.70 9.93 6.47
C VAL A 114 -8.33 10.50 6.88
N ALA A 115 -8.05 10.59 8.19
CA ALA A 115 -6.73 10.96 8.71
C ALA A 115 -5.70 9.82 8.42
N PRO A 116 -4.40 10.10 8.41
CA PRO A 116 -3.74 11.37 8.74
C PRO A 116 -3.64 12.36 7.56
N LEU A 117 -4.36 12.14 6.48
CA LEU A 117 -4.27 13.01 5.30
C LEU A 117 -5.04 14.32 5.53
N ASN A 118 -4.52 15.41 4.96
CA ASN A 118 -5.29 16.62 4.82
C ASN A 118 -6.62 16.30 4.09
N PRO A 119 -7.79 16.83 4.55
CA PRO A 119 -9.10 16.53 3.96
C PRO A 119 -9.17 16.76 2.43
N LEU A 120 -8.50 17.80 1.93
CA LEU A 120 -8.45 18.07 0.48
C LEU A 120 -7.65 16.99 -0.26
N THR A 121 -6.53 16.56 0.32
CA THR A 121 -5.72 15.46 -0.24
C THR A 121 -6.48 14.14 -0.19
N ALA A 122 -7.17 13.85 0.91
CA ALA A 122 -7.99 12.66 1.03
C ALA A 122 -9.12 12.63 0.00
N ALA A 123 -9.82 13.75 -0.19
CA ALA A 123 -10.86 13.89 -1.20
C ALA A 123 -10.30 13.73 -2.62
N HIS A 124 -9.18 14.35 -2.93
CA HIS A 124 -8.52 14.24 -4.24
C HIS A 124 -8.09 12.80 -4.56
N LEU A 125 -7.59 12.09 -3.56
CA LEU A 125 -7.20 10.68 -3.69
C LEU A 125 -8.38 9.70 -3.59
N GLY A 126 -9.58 10.19 -3.32
CA GLY A 126 -10.77 9.38 -3.12
C GLY A 126 -10.68 8.47 -1.88
N ILE A 127 -9.94 8.86 -0.83
CA ILE A 127 -9.82 8.06 0.40
C ILE A 127 -11.10 8.20 1.22
N ALA A 128 -11.77 7.08 1.46
CA ALA A 128 -12.99 6.99 2.27
C ALA A 128 -12.69 6.57 3.72
N GLY A 129 -11.60 5.88 3.94
CA GLY A 129 -11.20 5.43 5.27
C GLY A 129 -9.78 4.87 5.32
N THR A 130 -9.21 4.85 6.51
CA THR A 130 -7.88 4.28 6.77
C THR A 130 -7.94 3.49 8.07
N LEU A 131 -7.45 2.25 8.03
CA LEU A 131 -7.17 1.46 9.22
C LEU A 131 -5.66 1.33 9.37
N SER A 132 -5.17 1.49 10.60
CA SER A 132 -3.78 1.22 10.96
C SER A 132 -3.75 0.15 12.04
N ALA A 133 -2.89 -0.84 11.88
CA ALA A 133 -2.78 -1.91 12.86
C ALA A 133 -1.32 -2.26 13.12
N ARG A 134 -1.01 -2.59 14.38
CA ARG A 134 0.34 -2.91 14.83
C ARG A 134 0.33 -4.14 15.73
N ARG A 135 1.32 -4.98 15.57
CA ARG A 135 1.54 -6.16 16.40
C ARG A 135 2.95 -6.09 17.00
N ALA A 136 3.03 -5.62 18.25
CA ALA A 136 4.30 -5.38 18.93
C ALA A 136 5.15 -6.65 19.10
N ALA A 137 4.51 -7.80 19.34
CA ALA A 137 5.21 -9.08 19.55
C ALA A 137 6.09 -9.51 18.37
N THR A 138 5.72 -9.13 17.15
CA THR A 138 6.42 -9.52 15.91
C THR A 138 6.93 -8.33 15.12
N ASP A 139 6.81 -7.13 15.66
CA ASP A 139 7.23 -5.88 15.04
C ASP A 139 6.56 -5.59 13.68
N ASP A 140 5.34 -6.13 13.47
CA ASP A 140 4.61 -5.97 12.24
C ASP A 140 3.68 -4.76 12.29
N ALA A 141 3.60 -4.03 11.17
CA ALA A 141 2.60 -2.99 10.93
C ALA A 141 1.88 -3.23 9.62
N ILE A 142 0.59 -2.90 9.59
CA ILE A 142 -0.24 -2.92 8.39
C ILE A 142 -1.12 -1.67 8.37
N ASP A 143 -1.15 -1.00 7.23
CA ASP A 143 -1.99 0.16 6.97
C ASP A 143 -2.91 -0.16 5.78
N ILE A 144 -4.20 0.07 5.92
CA ILE A 144 -5.20 -0.22 4.89
C ILE A 144 -5.91 1.08 4.54
N ARG A 145 -5.74 1.55 3.31
CA ARG A 145 -6.47 2.68 2.75
C ARG A 145 -7.61 2.18 1.89
N ILE A 146 -8.79 2.70 2.15
CA ILE A 146 -10.02 2.31 1.46
C ILE A 146 -10.46 3.49 0.61
N ARG A 147 -10.50 3.31 -0.72
CA ARG A 147 -10.89 4.36 -1.65
C ARG A 147 -12.37 4.25 -2.00
N THR A 148 -13.00 5.37 -2.31
CA THR A 148 -14.33 5.39 -2.91
C THR A 148 -14.28 4.83 -4.33
N PRO A 149 -15.34 4.14 -4.81
CA PRO A 149 -15.49 3.89 -6.22
C PRO A 149 -15.48 5.23 -6.99
N ASP A 150 -14.79 5.27 -8.10
CA ASP A 150 -14.89 6.37 -9.04
C ASP A 150 -15.77 5.97 -10.24
N GLY A 151 -16.16 6.96 -11.05
CA GLY A 151 -17.05 6.71 -12.18
C GLY A 151 -16.49 5.76 -13.25
N LEU A 152 -15.18 5.52 -13.25
CA LEU A 152 -14.49 4.63 -14.18
C LEU A 152 -14.35 3.21 -13.62
N ILE A 153 -14.18 3.11 -12.30
CA ILE A 153 -14.00 1.83 -11.59
C ILE A 153 -15.14 1.68 -10.58
N PRO A 154 -16.19 0.90 -10.89
CA PRO A 154 -17.35 0.72 -10.00
C PRO A 154 -17.04 -0.08 -8.75
N SER A 155 -15.79 -0.47 -8.57
CA SER A 155 -15.28 -1.20 -7.41
C SER A 155 -14.48 -0.29 -6.49
N ARG A 156 -14.56 -0.56 -5.19
CA ARG A 156 -13.73 0.07 -4.18
C ARG A 156 -12.33 -0.51 -4.24
N LEU A 157 -11.31 0.35 -4.23
CA LEU A 157 -9.91 -0.08 -4.16
C LEU A 157 -9.45 -0.09 -2.71
N LEU A 158 -8.78 -1.18 -2.33
CA LEU A 158 -8.15 -1.35 -1.03
C LEU A 158 -6.65 -1.39 -1.25
N GLN A 159 -5.94 -0.46 -0.66
CA GLN A 159 -4.47 -0.42 -0.68
C GLN A 159 -3.95 -0.86 0.67
N ILE A 160 -3.38 -2.06 0.73
CA ILE A 160 -2.87 -2.69 1.93
C ILE A 160 -1.36 -2.61 1.90
N HIS A 161 -0.77 -1.94 2.89
CA HIS A 161 0.66 -1.79 3.05
C HIS A 161 1.11 -2.48 4.33
N TRP A 162 2.18 -3.26 4.29
CA TRP A 162 2.76 -3.88 5.48
C TRP A 162 4.28 -3.83 5.49
N ARG A 163 4.85 -3.78 6.70
CA ARG A 163 6.28 -3.64 6.93
C ARG A 163 6.68 -4.04 8.34
N LYS A 164 7.97 -4.14 8.60
CA LYS A 164 8.53 -4.14 9.95
C LYS A 164 8.63 -2.72 10.49
N ILE A 165 8.19 -2.50 11.74
CA ILE A 165 8.19 -1.15 12.36
C ILE A 165 9.61 -0.66 12.60
N SER A 166 10.50 -1.56 13.09
CA SER A 166 11.89 -1.23 13.42
C SER A 166 12.72 -0.79 12.21
N GLU A 167 12.40 -1.29 11.02
CA GLU A 167 13.09 -0.91 9.79
C GLU A 167 12.64 0.45 9.22
N TYR A 168 11.44 0.87 9.59
CA TYR A 168 10.84 2.14 9.17
C TYR A 168 10.32 2.88 10.40
N PRO A 169 11.21 3.35 11.29
CA PRO A 169 10.79 4.16 12.42
C PRO A 169 9.96 5.32 11.88
N ALA A 170 8.85 5.63 12.56
CA ALA A 170 8.06 6.79 12.23
C ALA A 170 9.02 7.97 12.09
N ALA A 171 8.97 8.67 10.95
CA ALA A 171 9.72 9.90 10.80
C ALA A 171 9.37 10.74 12.05
N ALA A 172 10.36 10.94 12.90
CA ALA A 172 10.18 11.73 14.11
C ALA A 172 9.47 12.98 13.67
N SER A 173 8.31 13.25 14.28
CA SER A 173 7.45 14.38 13.96
C SER A 173 8.33 15.63 13.79
N ALA A 174 8.72 15.89 12.55
CA ALA A 174 9.45 17.08 12.18
C ALA A 174 8.43 18.23 12.22
N GLY A 175 8.46 18.99 13.30
CA GLY A 175 7.73 20.24 13.35
C GLY A 175 6.98 20.41 14.69
N GLN A 176 7.72 20.73 15.73
CA GLN A 176 7.21 21.72 16.70
C GLN A 176 7.49 23.10 16.15
#